data_8eebb76160d0f1f4ef13523ac21416d7
#
_entry.id   8eebb76160d0f1f4ef13523ac21416d7
#
_cell.length_a   1.000
_cell.length_b   1.000
_cell.length_c   1.000
_cell.angle_alpha   90.00
_cell.angle_beta   90.00
_cell.angle_gamma   90.00
#
_symmetry.space_group_name_H-M   'P 1'
#
loop_
_entity.id
_entity.type
_entity.pdbx_description
1 polymer ?
#
loop_
_entity_poly.entity_id
_entity_poly.type
_entity_poly.pdbx_seq_one_letter_code
_entity_poly.pdbx_strand_id
1 'polypeptide(L)'
;SSNLLNLLKARKVLTPYYSDVLNVVLAQGALQGISEFDAAGDDGGIPYSIGGISGNHVLLNRSANSTPVMESNPWVTSVGGTTLPFSKNFGTSTKVGAMPLGQVSVAKERSWGMDYLWPAFDSRPNLIAQVPSLLSVAGSGGGGGFNKLVPTPAYQKDVSGVNTFNARNYLSNLDQPIFDSDLVHGTSTGRNYPDVSADADPMTGYMIYYPMGKINWI
;
A
#
# COMPACT_ATOMS: atom_id res chain seq x y z
N SER A 1 -10.33 -0.19 6.76
CA SER A 1 -10.08 -0.24 5.32
C SER A 1 -11.28 0.36 4.58
N SER A 2 -11.02 1.10 3.51
CA SER A 2 -12.04 1.75 2.67
C SER A 2 -13.08 0.76 2.11
N ASN A 3 -12.70 -0.48 1.86
CA ASN A 3 -13.62 -1.54 1.42
C ASN A 3 -14.68 -1.88 2.48
N LEU A 4 -14.31 -1.92 3.75
CA LEU A 4 -15.26 -2.16 4.84
C LEU A 4 -16.24 -1.00 4.95
N LEU A 5 -15.76 0.24 4.89
CA LEU A 5 -16.62 1.44 4.94
C LEU A 5 -17.63 1.47 3.80
N ASN A 6 -17.20 1.16 2.58
CA ASN A 6 -18.10 1.09 1.43
C ASN A 6 -19.13 -0.03 1.57
N LEU A 7 -18.75 -1.19 2.09
CA LEU A 7 -19.66 -2.28 2.38
C LEU A 7 -20.70 -1.87 3.45
N LEU A 8 -20.30 -1.20 4.51
CA LEU A 8 -21.18 -0.73 5.57
C LEU A 8 -22.14 0.36 5.07
N LYS A 9 -21.69 1.26 4.19
CA LYS A 9 -22.55 2.23 3.51
C LYS A 9 -23.56 1.53 2.61
N ALA A 10 -23.11 0.57 1.78
CA ALA A 10 -24.01 -0.19 0.90
C ALA A 10 -25.09 -0.99 1.67
N ARG A 11 -24.75 -1.50 2.85
CA ARG A 11 -25.67 -2.20 3.74
C ARG A 11 -26.51 -1.26 4.61
N LYS A 12 -26.42 0.06 4.43
CA LYS A 12 -27.12 1.09 5.22
C LYS A 12 -26.84 1.03 6.74
N VAL A 13 -25.71 0.45 7.13
CA VAL A 13 -25.24 0.46 8.52
C VAL A 13 -24.61 1.82 8.87
N LEU A 14 -23.96 2.45 7.89
CA LEU A 14 -23.44 3.82 8.00
C LEU A 14 -24.28 4.79 7.18
N THR A 15 -24.40 6.02 7.69
CA THR A 15 -25.09 7.09 6.96
C THR A 15 -24.33 7.45 5.68
N PRO A 16 -25.00 7.97 4.63
CA PRO A 16 -24.32 8.51 3.43
C PRO A 16 -23.32 9.63 3.76
N TYR A 17 -23.57 10.35 4.87
CA TYR A 17 -22.77 11.48 5.35
C TYR A 17 -21.66 11.09 6.34
N TYR A 18 -21.35 9.78 6.47
CA TYR A 18 -20.34 9.32 7.43
C TYR A 18 -18.99 10.04 7.25
N SER A 19 -18.56 10.24 6.02
CA SER A 19 -17.30 10.94 5.71
C SER A 19 -17.31 12.39 6.19
N ASP A 20 -18.47 13.07 6.09
CA ASP A 20 -18.62 14.47 6.50
C ASP A 20 -18.60 14.57 8.03
N VAL A 21 -19.32 13.67 8.70
CA VAL A 21 -19.32 13.61 10.18
C VAL A 21 -17.92 13.31 10.69
N LEU A 22 -17.23 12.34 10.11
CA LEU A 22 -15.85 12.01 10.46
C LEU A 22 -14.92 13.22 10.28
N ASN A 23 -15.04 13.94 9.17
CA ASN A 23 -14.25 15.13 8.90
C ASN A 23 -14.46 16.22 9.99
N VAL A 24 -15.69 16.43 10.45
CA VAL A 24 -16.00 17.38 11.53
C VAL A 24 -15.38 16.93 12.85
N VAL A 25 -15.48 15.64 13.19
CA VAL A 25 -14.90 15.10 14.44
C VAL A 25 -13.38 15.22 14.44
N LEU A 26 -12.71 14.91 13.32
CA LEU A 26 -11.25 15.04 13.19
C LEU A 26 -10.80 16.52 13.23
N ALA A 27 -11.56 17.40 12.57
CA ALA A 27 -11.30 18.84 12.66
C ALA A 27 -11.43 19.37 14.10
N GLN A 28 -12.42 18.91 14.85
CA GLN A 28 -12.60 19.26 16.26
C GLN A 28 -11.42 18.73 17.10
N GLY A 29 -10.96 17.50 16.86
CA GLY A 29 -9.78 16.94 17.50
C GLY A 29 -8.54 17.81 17.27
N ALA A 30 -8.29 18.18 16.02
CA ALA A 30 -7.17 19.06 15.65
C ALA A 30 -7.23 20.44 16.34
N LEU A 31 -8.42 21.05 16.43
CA LEU A 31 -8.63 22.29 17.15
C LEU A 31 -8.36 22.17 18.66
N GLN A 32 -8.50 21.00 19.23
CA GLN A 32 -8.19 20.70 20.63
C GLN A 32 -6.72 20.30 20.84
N GLY A 33 -5.89 20.30 19.79
CA GLY A 33 -4.49 19.89 19.85
C GLY A 33 -4.29 18.38 19.88
N ILE A 34 -5.30 17.59 19.49
CA ILE A 34 -5.19 16.14 19.35
C ILE A 34 -4.61 15.82 17.97
N SER A 35 -3.51 15.08 17.95
CA SER A 35 -2.91 14.58 16.71
C SER A 35 -3.43 13.20 16.40
N GLU A 36 -4.02 13.05 15.22
CA GLU A 36 -4.46 11.76 14.68
C GLU A 36 -3.45 11.24 13.67
N PHE A 37 -3.09 9.97 13.78
CA PHE A 37 -2.21 9.27 12.85
C PHE A 37 -2.93 8.07 12.27
N ASP A 38 -2.80 7.87 10.96
CA ASP A 38 -3.36 6.71 10.29
C ASP A 38 -2.38 6.16 9.25
N ALA A 39 -2.34 4.83 9.11
CA ALA A 39 -1.50 4.19 8.11
C ALA A 39 -2.04 4.43 6.70
N ALA A 40 -1.15 4.74 5.75
CA ALA A 40 -1.55 5.03 4.37
C ALA A 40 -2.08 3.82 3.61
N GLY A 41 -1.99 2.60 4.17
CA GLY A 41 -2.46 1.35 3.59
C GLY A 41 -1.34 0.48 3.04
N ASP A 42 -1.69 -0.76 2.69
CA ASP A 42 -0.74 -1.84 2.36
C ASP A 42 -0.89 -2.35 0.91
N ASP A 43 -1.86 -1.83 0.17
CA ASP A 43 -2.23 -2.30 -1.18
C ASP A 43 -1.60 -1.45 -2.30
N GLY A 44 -0.57 -0.67 -1.98
CA GLY A 44 0.05 0.28 -2.90
C GLY A 44 -0.82 1.51 -3.17
N GLY A 45 -0.37 2.36 -4.08
CA GLY A 45 -1.10 3.56 -4.49
C GLY A 45 -2.29 3.30 -5.43
N ILE A 46 -2.60 2.05 -5.76
CA ILE A 46 -3.69 1.66 -6.66
C ILE A 46 -4.73 0.85 -5.87
N PRO A 47 -5.88 1.43 -5.53
CA PRO A 47 -6.90 0.78 -4.72
C PRO A 47 -7.78 -0.17 -5.55
N TYR A 48 -7.18 -1.06 -6.33
CA TYR A 48 -7.90 -2.10 -7.05
C TYR A 48 -7.92 -3.40 -6.27
N SER A 49 -9.06 -4.10 -6.27
CA SER A 49 -9.11 -5.47 -5.79
C SER A 49 -8.76 -6.45 -6.90
N ILE A 50 -8.06 -7.51 -6.54
CA ILE A 50 -7.82 -8.64 -7.45
C ILE A 50 -9.13 -9.40 -7.58
N GLY A 51 -9.67 -9.46 -8.80
CA GLY A 51 -10.88 -10.22 -9.14
C GLY A 51 -10.61 -11.68 -9.50
N GLY A 52 -9.36 -12.01 -9.84
CA GLY A 52 -8.95 -13.36 -10.23
C GLY A 52 -7.57 -13.39 -10.87
N ILE A 53 -7.15 -14.59 -11.27
CA ILE A 53 -5.90 -14.83 -11.99
C ILE A 53 -6.20 -15.72 -13.19
N SER A 54 -5.66 -15.36 -14.35
CA SER A 54 -5.72 -16.16 -15.56
C SER A 54 -4.31 -16.34 -16.13
N GLY A 55 -3.73 -17.54 -15.97
CA GLY A 55 -2.32 -17.78 -16.28
C GLY A 55 -1.40 -16.90 -15.43
N ASN A 56 -0.56 -16.07 -16.07
CA ASN A 56 0.32 -15.11 -15.42
C ASN A 56 -0.29 -13.68 -15.39
N HIS A 57 -1.60 -13.55 -15.60
CA HIS A 57 -2.27 -12.24 -15.62
C HIS A 57 -3.18 -12.07 -14.42
N VAL A 58 -3.16 -10.87 -13.84
CA VAL A 58 -4.09 -10.48 -12.78
C VAL A 58 -5.33 -9.84 -13.40
N LEU A 59 -6.49 -10.35 -13.03
CA LEU A 59 -7.77 -9.73 -13.37
C LEU A 59 -8.14 -8.73 -12.28
N LEU A 60 -8.21 -7.45 -12.63
CA LEU A 60 -8.52 -6.37 -11.69
C LEU A 60 -10.00 -6.06 -11.66
N ASN A 61 -10.56 -5.97 -10.48
CA ASN A 61 -11.87 -5.36 -10.27
C ASN A 61 -11.73 -3.84 -10.10
N ARG A 62 -11.83 -3.10 -11.20
CA ARG A 62 -11.72 -1.63 -11.22
C ARG A 62 -12.92 -0.91 -10.59
N SER A 63 -14.05 -1.58 -10.38
CA SER A 63 -15.21 -1.00 -9.73
C SER A 63 -15.04 -0.84 -8.21
N ALA A 64 -14.05 -1.48 -7.65
CA ALA A 64 -13.72 -1.40 -6.22
C ALA A 64 -12.84 -0.18 -5.88
N ASN A 65 -12.57 0.70 -6.82
CA ASN A 65 -11.77 1.90 -6.60
C ASN A 65 -12.48 2.84 -5.60
N SER A 66 -11.88 3.07 -4.45
CA SER A 66 -12.40 3.99 -3.44
C SER A 66 -11.28 4.89 -2.91
N THR A 67 -11.57 6.18 -2.80
CA THR A 67 -10.69 7.11 -2.08
C THR A 67 -10.72 6.73 -0.59
N PRO A 68 -9.60 6.42 0.03
CA PRO A 68 -9.56 6.14 1.45
C PRO A 68 -9.97 7.39 2.24
N VAL A 69 -10.89 7.22 3.19
CA VAL A 69 -11.53 8.37 3.88
C VAL A 69 -10.67 8.87 5.04
N MET A 70 -10.06 7.95 5.79
CA MET A 70 -9.22 8.30 6.94
C MET A 70 -7.84 8.73 6.48
N GLU A 71 -7.17 7.88 5.73
CA GLU A 71 -5.78 8.02 5.29
C GLU A 71 -5.53 9.30 4.48
N SER A 72 -6.56 9.79 3.80
CA SER A 72 -6.51 11.00 2.97
C SER A 72 -7.25 12.19 3.57
N ASN A 73 -7.66 12.13 4.84
CA ASN A 73 -8.33 13.23 5.51
C ASN A 73 -7.33 14.37 5.82
N PRO A 74 -7.69 15.64 5.60
CA PRO A 74 -6.77 16.77 5.82
C PRO A 74 -6.40 17.02 7.28
N TRP A 75 -7.14 16.45 8.24
CA TRP A 75 -6.92 16.58 9.68
C TRP A 75 -6.16 15.40 10.29
N VAL A 76 -5.80 14.42 9.47
CA VAL A 76 -5.04 13.24 9.87
C VAL A 76 -3.63 13.31 9.30
N THR A 77 -2.64 12.93 10.10
CA THR A 77 -1.28 12.68 9.61
C THR A 77 -1.23 11.27 9.05
N SER A 78 -1.20 11.15 7.74
CA SER A 78 -1.08 9.88 7.05
C SER A 78 0.36 9.39 7.07
N VAL A 79 0.58 8.16 7.54
CA VAL A 79 1.90 7.56 7.68
C VAL A 79 2.09 6.49 6.61
N GLY A 80 3.06 6.70 5.73
CA GLY A 80 3.46 5.75 4.69
C GLY A 80 4.55 4.79 5.16
N GLY A 81 4.82 3.78 4.34
CA GLY A 81 5.85 2.79 4.58
C GLY A 81 7.12 3.01 3.79
N THR A 82 8.27 2.70 4.40
CA THR A 82 9.54 2.54 3.70
C THR A 82 10.07 1.11 3.85
N THR A 83 10.99 0.74 2.96
CA THR A 83 11.84 -0.46 3.04
C THR A 83 13.25 0.01 3.31
N LEU A 84 13.87 -0.45 4.39
CA LEU A 84 15.28 -0.19 4.68
C LEU A 84 16.20 -1.04 3.79
N PRO A 85 17.48 -0.67 3.64
CA PRO A 85 18.44 -1.50 2.91
C PRO A 85 18.62 -2.87 3.56
N PHE A 86 18.58 -3.93 2.75
CA PHE A 86 18.86 -5.28 3.20
C PHE A 86 19.40 -6.17 2.09
N SER A 87 19.98 -7.31 2.48
CA SER A 87 20.37 -8.39 1.58
C SER A 87 20.10 -9.72 2.27
N LYS A 88 19.26 -10.57 1.68
CA LYS A 88 18.81 -11.82 2.27
C LYS A 88 18.72 -12.94 1.25
N ASN A 89 19.13 -14.14 1.63
CA ASN A 89 18.96 -15.34 0.81
C ASN A 89 17.77 -16.15 1.34
N PHE A 90 16.72 -16.26 0.52
CA PHE A 90 15.51 -17.02 0.82
C PHE A 90 15.59 -18.50 0.38
N GLY A 91 16.73 -18.91 -0.19
CA GLY A 91 16.90 -20.25 -0.73
C GLY A 91 16.11 -20.50 -2.02
N THR A 92 16.09 -21.76 -2.46
CA THR A 92 15.47 -22.19 -3.72
C THR A 92 14.44 -23.32 -3.54
N SER A 93 14.18 -23.75 -2.31
CA SER A 93 13.28 -24.85 -2.00
C SER A 93 11.81 -24.44 -2.18
N THR A 94 11.02 -25.29 -2.84
CA THR A 94 9.56 -25.12 -3.01
C THR A 94 8.75 -25.88 -1.94
N LYS A 95 9.37 -26.32 -0.85
CA LYS A 95 8.65 -26.98 0.26
C LYS A 95 7.64 -26.02 0.88
N VAL A 96 6.55 -26.55 1.44
CA VAL A 96 5.52 -25.77 2.15
C VAL A 96 6.15 -24.85 3.19
N GLY A 97 5.79 -23.57 3.15
CA GLY A 97 6.32 -22.54 4.05
C GLY A 97 7.67 -21.94 3.66
N ALA A 98 8.30 -22.38 2.56
CA ALA A 98 9.49 -21.76 2.01
C ALA A 98 9.15 -20.61 1.05
N MET A 99 10.04 -19.62 0.98
CA MET A 99 10.01 -18.58 -0.06
C MET A 99 11.20 -18.81 -1.01
N PRO A 100 11.03 -19.56 -2.11
CA PRO A 100 12.15 -19.97 -2.97
C PRO A 100 12.57 -18.84 -3.92
N LEU A 101 12.95 -17.71 -3.39
CA LEU A 101 13.20 -16.47 -4.13
C LEU A 101 14.69 -16.26 -4.47
N GLY A 102 15.60 -17.07 -3.87
CA GLY A 102 17.03 -16.87 -4.02
C GLY A 102 17.54 -15.67 -3.24
N GLN A 103 18.55 -15.00 -3.78
CA GLN A 103 19.10 -13.77 -3.19
C GLN A 103 18.23 -12.58 -3.54
N VAL A 104 17.78 -11.84 -2.53
CA VAL A 104 17.01 -10.60 -2.66
C VAL A 104 17.71 -9.48 -1.92
N SER A 105 17.80 -8.30 -2.52
CA SER A 105 18.43 -7.14 -1.89
C SER A 105 17.76 -5.83 -2.26
N VAL A 106 17.78 -4.90 -1.33
CA VAL A 106 17.44 -3.49 -1.51
C VAL A 106 18.65 -2.67 -1.08
N ALA A 107 19.21 -1.88 -2.02
CA ALA A 107 20.50 -1.22 -1.81
C ALA A 107 20.41 0.05 -0.95
N LYS A 108 19.26 0.72 -0.93
CA LYS A 108 19.01 1.96 -0.17
C LYS A 108 17.54 2.06 0.22
N GLU A 109 17.28 2.84 1.24
CA GLU A 109 15.92 3.12 1.67
C GLU A 109 15.07 3.66 0.52
N ARG A 110 13.85 3.19 0.43
CA ARG A 110 12.87 3.53 -0.60
C ARG A 110 11.45 3.41 -0.06
N SER A 111 10.47 3.87 -0.80
CA SER A 111 9.07 3.57 -0.49
C SER A 111 8.87 2.06 -0.39
N TRP A 112 8.13 1.63 0.62
CA TRP A 112 7.80 0.22 0.80
C TRP A 112 7.04 -0.34 -0.39
N GLY A 113 7.50 -1.46 -0.86
CA GLY A 113 6.87 -2.23 -1.91
C GLY A 113 7.63 -3.52 -2.12
N MET A 114 6.89 -4.62 -2.26
CA MET A 114 7.45 -5.96 -2.42
C MET A 114 7.92 -6.24 -3.85
N ASP A 115 8.01 -5.22 -4.70
CA ASP A 115 8.47 -5.32 -6.09
C ASP A 115 9.93 -5.80 -6.23
N TYR A 116 10.74 -5.72 -5.17
CA TYR A 116 12.07 -6.32 -5.13
C TYR A 116 12.04 -7.86 -5.22
N LEU A 117 10.87 -8.49 -5.03
CA LEU A 117 10.66 -9.94 -5.23
C LEU A 117 10.38 -10.29 -6.70
N TRP A 118 9.94 -9.34 -7.52
CA TRP A 118 9.46 -9.60 -8.88
C TRP A 118 10.49 -10.23 -9.82
N PRO A 119 11.78 -9.85 -9.80
CA PRO A 119 12.78 -10.55 -10.61
C PRO A 119 12.88 -12.06 -10.34
N ALA A 120 12.59 -12.49 -9.11
CA ALA A 120 12.56 -13.91 -8.78
C ALA A 120 11.35 -14.63 -9.38
N PHE A 121 10.23 -13.95 -9.57
CA PHE A 121 9.04 -14.49 -10.24
C PHE A 121 9.22 -14.54 -11.75
N ASP A 122 9.81 -13.51 -12.36
CA ASP A 122 10.10 -13.47 -13.80
C ASP A 122 11.03 -14.61 -14.21
N SER A 123 12.02 -14.92 -13.37
CA SER A 123 12.92 -16.04 -13.61
C SER A 123 12.28 -17.43 -13.41
N ARG A 124 11.07 -17.49 -12.82
CA ARG A 124 10.35 -18.74 -12.49
C ARG A 124 8.85 -18.60 -12.74
N PRO A 125 8.40 -18.63 -14.00
CA PRO A 125 7.02 -18.31 -14.37
C PRO A 125 5.95 -19.22 -13.73
N ASN A 126 6.33 -20.41 -13.24
CA ASN A 126 5.40 -21.32 -12.55
C ASN A 126 5.42 -21.16 -11.00
N LEU A 127 6.20 -20.23 -10.46
CA LEU A 127 6.38 -20.12 -9.01
C LEU A 127 5.08 -19.77 -8.29
N ILE A 128 4.28 -18.87 -8.85
CA ILE A 128 2.98 -18.48 -8.28
C ILE A 128 2.00 -19.65 -8.30
N ALA A 129 1.99 -20.45 -9.36
CA ALA A 129 1.14 -21.64 -9.43
C ALA A 129 1.53 -22.68 -8.37
N GLN A 130 2.84 -22.76 -8.04
CA GLN A 130 3.37 -23.65 -7.00
C GLN A 130 3.15 -23.10 -5.58
N VAL A 131 3.19 -21.78 -5.41
CA VAL A 131 3.05 -21.09 -4.11
C VAL A 131 2.13 -19.87 -4.27
N PRO A 132 0.80 -20.09 -4.38
CA PRO A 132 -0.17 -19.01 -4.66
C PRO A 132 -0.17 -17.87 -3.63
N SER A 133 0.20 -18.14 -2.38
CA SER A 133 0.30 -17.13 -1.32
C SER A 133 1.36 -16.05 -1.60
N LEU A 134 2.33 -16.32 -2.46
CA LEU A 134 3.34 -15.32 -2.84
C LEU A 134 2.73 -14.16 -3.65
N LEU A 135 1.59 -14.37 -4.30
CA LEU A 135 0.95 -13.30 -5.06
C LEU A 135 0.49 -12.15 -4.16
N SER A 136 -0.15 -12.46 -3.03
CA SER A 136 -0.61 -11.43 -2.10
C SER A 136 0.57 -10.67 -1.50
N VAL A 137 1.65 -11.38 -1.18
CA VAL A 137 2.89 -10.76 -0.68
C VAL A 137 3.51 -9.86 -1.74
N ALA A 138 3.65 -10.36 -2.98
CA ALA A 138 4.29 -9.61 -4.06
C ALA A 138 3.53 -8.33 -4.48
N GLY A 139 2.24 -8.28 -4.21
CA GLY A 139 1.39 -7.12 -4.50
C GLY A 139 1.32 -6.08 -3.39
N SER A 140 1.89 -6.37 -2.22
CA SER A 140 1.86 -5.45 -1.07
C SER A 140 2.83 -4.30 -1.25
N GLY A 141 2.47 -3.15 -0.68
CA GLY A 141 3.29 -1.95 -0.69
C GLY A 141 2.59 -0.79 0.00
N GLY A 142 3.35 0.25 0.34
CA GLY A 142 2.83 1.43 1.01
C GLY A 142 1.73 2.11 0.19
N GLY A 143 0.63 2.41 0.85
CA GLY A 143 -0.46 3.21 0.30
C GLY A 143 -0.02 4.65 0.03
N GLY A 144 -0.79 5.33 -0.81
CA GLY A 144 -0.55 6.72 -1.13
C GLY A 144 -1.40 7.17 -2.31
N GLY A 145 -1.44 8.46 -2.53
CA GLY A 145 -2.19 9.01 -3.65
C GLY A 145 -2.72 10.42 -3.40
N PHE A 146 -3.85 10.70 -4.03
CA PHE A 146 -4.46 12.03 -4.05
C PHE A 146 -5.95 11.94 -3.73
N ASN A 147 -6.40 12.64 -2.70
CA ASN A 147 -7.81 12.86 -2.48
C ASN A 147 -8.29 14.07 -3.31
N LYS A 148 -8.87 13.80 -4.46
CA LYS A 148 -9.34 14.84 -5.40
C LYS A 148 -10.55 15.62 -4.89
N LEU A 149 -11.23 15.11 -3.84
CA LEU A 149 -12.37 15.80 -3.23
C LEU A 149 -11.92 16.89 -2.26
N VAL A 150 -10.66 16.89 -1.87
CA VAL A 150 -10.07 17.87 -0.95
C VAL A 150 -8.98 18.65 -1.70
N PRO A 151 -9.05 19.97 -1.78
CA PRO A 151 -7.97 20.77 -2.36
C PRO A 151 -6.63 20.52 -1.66
N THR A 152 -5.53 20.67 -2.39
CA THR A 152 -4.18 20.58 -1.79
C THR A 152 -4.08 21.54 -0.62
N PRO A 153 -3.87 21.06 0.62
CA PRO A 153 -3.80 21.90 1.80
C PRO A 153 -2.63 22.90 1.74
N ALA A 154 -2.77 24.00 2.47
CA ALA A 154 -1.75 25.05 2.47
C ALA A 154 -0.37 24.55 2.91
N TYR A 155 -0.32 23.64 3.88
CA TYR A 155 0.92 23.06 4.39
C TYR A 155 1.64 22.13 3.38
N GLN A 156 0.97 21.72 2.31
CA GLN A 156 1.56 20.90 1.25
C GLN A 156 2.03 21.70 0.03
N LYS A 157 1.60 22.96 -0.14
CA LYS A 157 1.76 23.69 -1.40
C LYS A 157 3.19 23.87 -1.88
N ASP A 158 4.13 24.06 -0.99
CA ASP A 158 5.53 24.33 -1.33
C ASP A 158 6.46 23.13 -1.05
N VAL A 159 5.86 21.95 -0.84
CA VAL A 159 6.61 20.72 -0.59
C VAL A 159 6.97 20.07 -1.91
N SER A 160 8.25 19.77 -2.10
CA SER A 160 8.76 19.08 -3.29
C SER A 160 8.08 17.72 -3.47
N GLY A 161 7.67 17.41 -4.69
CA GLY A 161 7.00 16.16 -5.03
C GLY A 161 5.48 16.18 -4.84
N VAL A 162 4.91 17.17 -4.17
CA VAL A 162 3.46 17.32 -4.06
C VAL A 162 2.83 17.46 -5.43
N ASN A 163 1.66 16.87 -5.63
CA ASN A 163 0.94 16.79 -6.89
C ASN A 163 1.67 16.04 -8.02
N THR A 164 2.72 15.28 -7.68
CA THR A 164 3.40 14.38 -8.60
C THR A 164 3.40 12.96 -8.04
N PHE A 165 3.53 11.96 -8.90
CA PHE A 165 3.72 10.58 -8.47
C PHE A 165 4.74 9.87 -9.34
N ASN A 166 5.35 8.87 -8.73
CA ASN A 166 6.29 7.95 -9.33
C ASN A 166 5.96 6.54 -8.80
N ALA A 167 5.38 5.70 -9.62
CA ALA A 167 4.82 4.43 -9.20
C ALA A 167 5.18 3.29 -10.15
N ARG A 168 5.13 2.05 -9.67
CA ARG A 168 5.16 0.85 -10.51
C ARG A 168 3.79 0.63 -11.14
N ASN A 169 3.79 0.21 -12.40
CA ASN A 169 2.57 0.05 -13.19
C ASN A 169 2.09 -1.41 -13.28
N TYR A 170 2.42 -2.24 -12.32
CA TYR A 170 2.21 -3.67 -12.43
C TYR A 170 0.74 -4.12 -12.58
N LEU A 171 -0.23 -3.28 -12.25
CA LEU A 171 -1.66 -3.58 -12.37
C LEU A 171 -2.43 -2.65 -13.31
N SER A 172 -1.76 -1.97 -14.25
CA SER A 172 -2.41 -0.97 -15.10
C SER A 172 -3.28 -1.56 -16.20
N ASN A 173 -3.03 -2.79 -16.62
CA ASN A 173 -3.69 -3.44 -17.74
C ASN A 173 -4.08 -4.88 -17.42
N LEU A 174 -5.29 -5.31 -17.82
CA LEU A 174 -5.76 -6.69 -17.65
C LEU A 174 -4.95 -7.71 -18.42
N ASP A 175 -4.25 -7.29 -19.48
CA ASP A 175 -3.50 -8.16 -20.40
C ASP A 175 -1.99 -8.13 -20.15
N GLN A 176 -1.52 -7.42 -19.11
CA GLN A 176 -0.10 -7.33 -18.82
C GLN A 176 0.38 -8.37 -17.80
N PRO A 177 1.64 -8.78 -17.88
CA PRO A 177 2.25 -9.63 -16.87
C PRO A 177 2.05 -9.05 -15.47
N ILE A 178 1.90 -9.92 -14.48
CA ILE A 178 1.67 -9.55 -13.07
C ILE A 178 2.80 -8.67 -12.54
N PHE A 179 4.01 -8.81 -13.07
CA PHE A 179 5.24 -8.20 -12.56
C PHE A 179 5.86 -7.20 -13.54
N ASP A 180 5.04 -6.30 -14.07
CA ASP A 180 5.55 -5.19 -14.85
C ASP A 180 6.27 -4.20 -13.93
N SER A 181 7.59 -4.05 -14.14
CA SER A 181 8.46 -3.20 -13.33
C SER A 181 8.59 -1.77 -13.85
N ASP A 182 7.90 -1.41 -14.91
CA ASP A 182 8.01 -0.08 -15.50
C ASP A 182 7.51 1.00 -14.53
N LEU A 183 8.27 2.11 -14.49
CA LEU A 183 7.89 3.27 -13.69
C LEU A 183 6.93 4.15 -14.47
N VAL A 184 5.82 4.48 -13.83
CA VAL A 184 4.85 5.47 -14.31
C VAL A 184 5.03 6.75 -13.54
N HIS A 185 5.23 7.84 -14.26
CA HIS A 185 5.34 9.19 -13.72
C HIS A 185 4.09 9.98 -14.11
N GLY A 186 3.64 10.86 -13.22
CA GLY A 186 2.50 11.69 -13.55
C GLY A 186 2.26 12.79 -12.53
N THR A 187 1.20 13.55 -12.81
CA THR A 187 0.73 14.62 -11.95
C THR A 187 -0.74 14.42 -11.60
N SER A 188 -1.14 14.89 -10.44
CA SER A 188 -2.54 14.98 -10.04
C SER A 188 -2.71 16.14 -9.08
N THR A 189 -3.94 16.41 -8.65
CA THR A 189 -4.26 17.49 -7.70
C THR A 189 -5.10 16.96 -6.56
N GLY A 190 -5.05 17.63 -5.42
CA GLY A 190 -5.82 17.29 -4.23
C GLY A 190 -4.94 17.18 -2.99
N ARG A 191 -5.50 16.69 -1.90
CA ARG A 191 -4.76 16.32 -0.70
C ARG A 191 -3.86 15.13 -1.03
N ASN A 192 -2.56 15.33 -0.94
CA ASN A 192 -1.57 14.27 -1.13
C ASN A 192 -1.38 13.48 0.18
N TYR A 193 -1.18 12.16 0.09
CA TYR A 193 -0.82 11.30 1.22
C TYR A 193 0.13 10.20 0.74
N PRO A 194 1.01 9.66 1.61
CA PRO A 194 1.19 10.00 3.02
C PRO A 194 1.87 11.35 3.24
N ASP A 195 1.83 11.86 4.49
CA ASP A 195 2.54 13.08 4.92
C ASP A 195 3.95 12.77 5.38
N VAL A 196 4.13 11.66 6.07
CA VAL A 196 5.39 11.16 6.62
C VAL A 196 5.50 9.67 6.33
N SER A 197 6.71 9.11 6.45
CA SER A 197 6.93 7.67 6.26
C SER A 197 7.89 7.12 7.30
N ALA A 198 7.72 5.84 7.63
CA ALA A 198 8.58 5.08 8.51
C ALA A 198 8.77 3.67 7.95
N ASP A 199 9.74 2.90 8.48
CA ASP A 199 9.95 1.53 8.06
C ASP A 199 8.70 0.68 8.33
N ALA A 200 8.17 0.04 7.29
CA ALA A 200 6.97 -0.79 7.35
C ALA A 200 7.13 -2.12 6.61
N ASP A 201 8.31 -2.34 6.00
CA ASP A 201 8.56 -3.57 5.28
C ASP A 201 8.75 -4.74 6.27
N PRO A 202 7.97 -5.83 6.15
CA PRO A 202 8.14 -7.01 7.01
C PRO A 202 9.53 -7.62 6.98
N MET A 203 10.32 -7.35 5.94
CA MET A 203 11.70 -7.85 5.83
C MET A 203 12.72 -7.02 6.61
N THR A 204 12.40 -5.77 6.92
CA THR A 204 13.25 -4.83 7.64
C THR A 204 12.61 -4.30 8.92
N GLY A 205 11.40 -4.72 9.23
CA GLY A 205 10.52 -4.25 10.29
C GLY A 205 11.12 -4.26 11.70
N TYR A 206 10.40 -3.66 12.61
CA TYR A 206 10.80 -3.51 14.01
C TYR A 206 10.66 -4.81 14.79
N MET A 207 11.58 -5.02 15.72
CA MET A 207 11.47 -6.12 16.67
C MET A 207 10.54 -5.72 17.82
N ILE A 208 9.43 -6.44 17.98
CA ILE A 208 8.46 -6.18 19.05
C ILE A 208 8.58 -7.25 20.12
N TYR A 209 8.77 -6.82 21.36
CA TYR A 209 8.66 -7.68 22.52
C TYR A 209 7.19 -7.88 22.88
N TYR A 210 6.72 -9.12 22.73
CA TYR A 210 5.35 -9.49 23.12
C TYR A 210 5.35 -10.13 24.52
N PRO A 211 4.44 -9.75 25.44
CA PRO A 211 4.45 -10.19 26.85
C PRO A 211 4.39 -11.69 27.07
N MET A 212 4.03 -12.48 26.07
CA MET A 212 3.98 -13.95 26.16
C MET A 212 5.32 -14.63 25.80
N GLY A 213 6.42 -13.92 25.77
CA GLY A 213 7.76 -14.47 25.56
C GLY A 213 8.06 -14.89 24.11
N LYS A 214 7.24 -14.50 23.14
CA LYS A 214 7.52 -14.69 21.71
C LYS A 214 8.00 -13.38 21.11
N ILE A 215 9.11 -13.43 20.37
CA ILE A 215 9.58 -12.32 19.56
C ILE A 215 8.93 -12.46 18.18
N ASN A 216 8.13 -11.50 17.77
CA ASN A 216 7.55 -11.42 16.44
C ASN A 216 8.13 -10.21 15.72
N TRP A 217 8.42 -10.37 14.45
CA TRP A 217 8.69 -9.26 13.55
C TRP A 217 7.36 -8.77 13.00
N ILE A 218 7.11 -7.49 13.03
CA ILE A 218 6.00 -6.82 12.37
C ILE A 218 6.56 -5.94 11.28
#